data_ab669c5caf3fc86e8defcad05a7bf599
#
_entry.id   ab669c5caf3fc86e8defcad05a7bf599
#
_cell.length_a   1.000
_cell.length_b   1.000
_cell.length_c   1.000
_cell.angle_alpha   90.00
_cell.angle_beta   90.00
_cell.angle_gamma   90.00
#
_symmetry.space_group_name_H-M   'P 1'
#
loop_
_entity.id
_entity.type
_entity.pdbx_description
1 polymer ?
#
loop_
_entity_poly.entity_id
_entity_poly.type
_entity_poly.pdbx_seq_one_letter_code
_entity_poly.pdbx_strand_id
1 'polypeptide(L)'
;MSKILLIDDDIEFTELLTELLSLEGFKMKVVHNGLEGLNELESNQYDLVLLDVMMPVLSGVKTLKRIRQKYSLPVLMLSARDDQIDRILGLELGADDYVPKPFNNRELVARMKAILRRTTSRPASTDHSEQNYTENISKSLQFAGVELHSGRQQAYYQGCDLDLTGTEFALLQMLMRNSGEILSRELLSLKILGKNLTPYDRAIDMHISNLRKKLPEREDGLPWFKTLRGRGYL
;
A
#
# COMPACT_ATOMS: atom_id res chain seq x y z
N MET A 1 13.52 0.00 -13.04
CA MET A 1 12.94 1.35 -13.07
C MET A 1 11.46 1.17 -12.88
N SER A 2 10.88 1.72 -11.80
CA SER A 2 9.46 1.48 -11.50
C SER A 2 8.55 2.27 -12.43
N LYS A 3 7.47 1.62 -12.87
CA LYS A 3 6.49 2.14 -13.83
C LYS A 3 5.27 2.65 -13.07
N ILE A 4 5.01 3.96 -13.16
CA ILE A 4 3.98 4.65 -12.40
C ILE A 4 2.88 5.13 -13.34
N LEU A 5 1.63 4.85 -12.99
CA LEU A 5 0.45 5.41 -13.66
C LEU A 5 -0.04 6.61 -12.85
N LEU A 6 -0.05 7.79 -13.46
CA LEU A 6 -0.62 9.01 -12.88
C LEU A 6 -1.99 9.26 -13.53
N ILE A 7 -3.03 9.34 -12.70
CA ILE A 7 -4.41 9.59 -13.11
C ILE A 7 -4.86 10.90 -12.45
N ASP A 8 -4.93 11.97 -13.23
CA ASP A 8 -5.24 13.31 -12.72
C ASP A 8 -5.68 14.19 -13.91
N ASP A 9 -6.75 14.95 -13.78
CA ASP A 9 -7.31 15.76 -14.86
C ASP A 9 -6.62 17.12 -15.06
N ASP A 10 -5.77 17.53 -14.12
CA ASP A 10 -4.96 18.75 -14.21
C ASP A 10 -3.72 18.50 -15.09
N ILE A 11 -3.78 18.96 -16.35
CA ILE A 11 -2.74 18.75 -17.34
C ILE A 11 -1.43 19.43 -16.91
N GLU A 12 -1.47 20.69 -16.47
CA GLU A 12 -0.27 21.44 -16.07
C GLU A 12 0.42 20.80 -14.88
N PHE A 13 -0.37 20.38 -13.88
CA PHE A 13 0.12 19.67 -12.73
C PHE A 13 0.77 18.32 -13.11
N THR A 14 0.14 17.55 -14.01
CA THR A 14 0.66 16.24 -14.44
C THR A 14 1.93 16.34 -15.24
N GLU A 15 2.11 17.38 -16.07
CA GLU A 15 3.35 17.65 -16.79
C GLU A 15 4.51 17.94 -15.82
N LEU A 16 4.32 18.88 -14.90
CA LEU A 16 5.31 19.23 -13.89
C LEU A 16 5.69 18.04 -13.01
N LEU A 17 4.69 17.28 -12.56
CA LEU A 17 4.92 16.13 -11.71
C LEU A 17 5.66 15.00 -12.47
N THR A 18 5.34 14.82 -13.75
CA THR A 18 6.00 13.83 -14.61
C THR A 18 7.48 14.16 -14.78
N GLU A 19 7.83 15.42 -15.04
CA GLU A 19 9.22 15.86 -15.15
C GLU A 19 9.97 15.58 -13.86
N LEU A 20 9.43 15.99 -12.73
CA LEU A 20 10.03 15.78 -11.42
C LEU A 20 10.26 14.30 -11.11
N LEU A 21 9.24 13.46 -11.28
CA LEU A 21 9.32 12.04 -10.97
C LEU A 21 10.21 11.28 -11.94
N SER A 22 10.34 11.74 -13.20
CA SER A 22 11.29 11.20 -14.16
C SER A 22 12.74 11.44 -13.74
N LEU A 23 13.05 12.63 -13.18
CA LEU A 23 14.37 12.93 -12.60
C LEU A 23 14.69 12.03 -11.38
N GLU A 24 13.68 11.62 -10.64
CA GLU A 24 13.82 10.67 -9.52
C GLU A 24 13.93 9.19 -9.98
N GLY A 25 13.93 8.93 -11.28
CA GLY A 25 14.15 7.61 -11.87
C GLY A 25 12.87 6.78 -12.03
N PHE A 26 11.68 7.38 -12.02
CA PHE A 26 10.42 6.70 -12.31
C PHE A 26 10.07 6.78 -13.81
N LYS A 27 9.42 5.75 -14.32
CA LYS A 27 8.84 5.76 -15.67
C LYS A 27 7.36 6.12 -15.56
N MET A 28 6.99 7.28 -16.07
CA MET A 28 5.64 7.81 -15.95
C MET A 28 4.76 7.47 -17.15
N LYS A 29 3.50 7.17 -16.89
CA LYS A 29 2.38 7.20 -17.83
C LYS A 29 1.29 8.06 -17.22
N VAL A 30 0.76 9.01 -17.99
CA VAL A 30 -0.30 9.92 -17.56
C VAL A 30 -1.57 9.61 -18.32
N VAL A 31 -2.70 9.70 -17.64
CA VAL A 31 -4.07 9.72 -18.19
C VAL A 31 -4.91 10.70 -17.38
N HIS A 32 -5.97 11.26 -17.99
CA HIS A 32 -6.62 12.44 -17.45
C HIS A 32 -8.02 12.20 -16.87
N ASN A 33 -8.43 10.96 -16.71
CA ASN A 33 -9.64 10.58 -15.97
C ASN A 33 -9.60 9.12 -15.53
N GLY A 34 -10.49 8.78 -14.58
CA GLY A 34 -10.51 7.44 -14.00
C GLY A 34 -10.88 6.32 -14.98
N LEU A 35 -11.65 6.61 -16.03
CA LEU A 35 -12.03 5.61 -17.02
C LEU A 35 -10.84 5.24 -17.92
N GLU A 36 -10.09 6.22 -18.38
CA GLU A 36 -8.83 5.99 -19.10
C GLU A 36 -7.83 5.21 -18.23
N GLY A 37 -7.74 5.54 -16.93
CA GLY A 37 -6.90 4.84 -15.98
C GLY A 37 -7.23 3.35 -15.87
N LEU A 38 -8.51 3.00 -15.82
CA LEU A 38 -8.96 1.61 -15.79
C LEU A 38 -8.62 0.87 -17.08
N ASN A 39 -8.85 1.50 -18.25
CA ASN A 39 -8.50 0.93 -19.55
C ASN A 39 -6.99 0.71 -19.70
N GLU A 40 -6.20 1.65 -19.18
CA GLU A 40 -4.74 1.56 -19.20
C GLU A 40 -4.23 0.39 -18.35
N LEU A 41 -4.86 0.14 -17.18
CA LEU A 41 -4.54 -0.99 -16.31
C LEU A 41 -4.94 -2.35 -16.90
N GLU A 42 -5.91 -2.41 -17.81
CA GLU A 42 -6.27 -3.65 -18.52
C GLU A 42 -5.21 -4.05 -19.55
N SER A 43 -4.50 -3.07 -20.11
CA SER A 43 -3.56 -3.28 -21.21
C SER A 43 -2.09 -3.31 -20.76
N ASN A 44 -1.77 -2.74 -19.60
CA ASN A 44 -0.41 -2.53 -19.14
C ASN A 44 -0.26 -2.82 -17.65
N GLN A 45 0.98 -3.18 -17.25
CA GLN A 45 1.34 -3.38 -15.85
C GLN A 45 2.07 -2.16 -15.29
N TYR A 46 1.74 -1.83 -14.04
CA TYR A 46 2.32 -0.72 -13.28
C TYR A 46 2.71 -1.20 -11.88
N ASP A 47 3.72 -0.53 -11.30
CA ASP A 47 4.19 -0.82 -9.94
C ASP A 47 3.46 0.02 -8.88
N LEU A 48 2.88 1.17 -9.29
CA LEU A 48 2.12 2.06 -8.42
C LEU A 48 1.19 2.95 -9.27
N VAL A 49 0.01 3.23 -8.73
CA VAL A 49 -0.89 4.27 -9.24
C VAL A 49 -0.85 5.49 -8.33
N LEU A 50 -0.65 6.67 -8.91
CA LEU A 50 -0.96 7.95 -8.29
C LEU A 50 -2.35 8.36 -8.80
N LEU A 51 -3.30 8.59 -7.89
CA LEU A 51 -4.71 8.78 -8.24
C LEU A 51 -5.25 10.04 -7.58
N ASP A 52 -5.64 11.02 -8.40
CA ASP A 52 -6.36 12.16 -7.88
C ASP A 52 -7.77 11.78 -7.42
N VAL A 53 -8.23 12.42 -6.36
CA VAL A 53 -9.56 12.18 -5.79
C VAL A 53 -10.64 12.86 -6.59
N MET A 54 -10.40 14.12 -6.99
CA MET A 54 -11.40 15.01 -7.58
C MET A 54 -11.23 15.10 -9.09
N MET A 55 -11.81 14.15 -9.82
CA MET A 55 -11.76 14.13 -11.28
C MET A 55 -13.17 14.12 -11.89
N PRO A 56 -13.36 14.72 -13.08
CA PRO A 56 -14.60 14.59 -13.85
C PRO A 56 -14.77 13.16 -14.37
N VAL A 57 -15.97 12.85 -14.87
CA VAL A 57 -16.36 11.56 -15.45
C VAL A 57 -16.41 10.44 -14.41
N LEU A 58 -15.27 10.08 -13.80
CA LEU A 58 -15.17 9.06 -12.75
C LEU A 58 -14.21 9.55 -11.66
N SER A 59 -14.75 9.84 -10.48
CA SER A 59 -13.95 10.29 -9.32
C SER A 59 -12.92 9.25 -8.90
N GLY A 60 -11.82 9.69 -8.29
CA GLY A 60 -10.75 8.80 -7.82
C GLY A 60 -11.23 7.74 -6.84
N VAL A 61 -12.17 8.07 -5.95
CA VAL A 61 -12.77 7.11 -5.02
C VAL A 61 -13.50 5.97 -5.76
N LYS A 62 -14.27 6.30 -6.80
CA LYS A 62 -14.95 5.29 -7.62
C LYS A 62 -13.95 4.50 -8.47
N THR A 63 -12.91 5.16 -8.96
CA THR A 63 -11.82 4.52 -9.71
C THR A 63 -11.09 3.52 -8.83
N LEU A 64 -10.71 3.92 -7.61
CA LEU A 64 -10.07 3.03 -6.63
C LEU A 64 -10.93 1.78 -6.34
N LYS A 65 -12.24 1.97 -6.11
CA LYS A 65 -13.15 0.85 -5.88
C LYS A 65 -13.13 -0.16 -7.02
N ARG A 66 -13.09 0.31 -8.29
CA ARG A 66 -12.99 -0.58 -9.46
C ARG A 66 -11.61 -1.23 -9.60
N ILE A 67 -10.53 -0.50 -9.30
CA ILE A 67 -9.18 -1.06 -9.26
C ILE A 67 -9.15 -2.24 -8.27
N ARG A 68 -9.69 -2.07 -7.06
CA ARG A 68 -9.67 -3.10 -6.01
C ARG A 68 -10.54 -4.32 -6.29
N GLN A 69 -11.44 -4.26 -7.26
CA GLN A 69 -12.20 -5.43 -7.72
C GLN A 69 -11.35 -6.40 -8.56
N LYS A 70 -10.23 -5.91 -9.15
CA LYS A 70 -9.42 -6.70 -10.10
C LYS A 70 -7.93 -6.75 -9.71
N TYR A 71 -7.43 -5.78 -8.93
CA TYR A 71 -6.01 -5.58 -8.72
C TYR A 71 -5.68 -5.25 -7.26
N SER A 72 -4.65 -5.90 -6.72
CA SER A 72 -4.00 -5.56 -5.45
C SER A 72 -2.86 -4.54 -5.60
N LEU A 73 -2.65 -4.03 -6.80
CA LEU A 73 -1.68 -2.99 -7.18
C LEU A 73 -1.70 -1.81 -6.20
N PRO A 74 -0.54 -1.31 -5.74
CA PRO A 74 -0.49 -0.16 -4.85
C PRO A 74 -1.13 1.10 -5.45
N VAL A 75 -1.90 1.81 -4.64
CA VAL A 75 -2.53 3.08 -5.00
C VAL A 75 -2.23 4.13 -3.93
N LEU A 76 -1.58 5.22 -4.34
CA LEU A 76 -1.36 6.42 -3.53
C LEU A 76 -2.33 7.50 -3.99
N MET A 77 -3.23 7.91 -3.11
CA MET A 77 -4.22 8.94 -3.46
C MET A 77 -3.64 10.34 -3.26
N LEU A 78 -3.94 11.22 -4.22
CA LEU A 78 -3.66 12.64 -4.16
C LEU A 78 -4.99 13.36 -3.88
N SER A 79 -5.09 14.14 -2.79
CA SER A 79 -6.37 14.75 -2.40
C SER A 79 -6.21 16.22 -2.06
N ALA A 80 -7.28 17.01 -2.20
CA ALA A 80 -7.31 18.36 -1.68
C ALA A 80 -7.18 18.35 -0.14
N ARG A 81 -6.56 19.39 0.42
CA ARG A 81 -6.12 19.45 1.84
C ARG A 81 -7.25 19.32 2.86
N ASP A 82 -8.48 19.68 2.52
CA ASP A 82 -9.60 19.81 3.46
C ASP A 82 -10.57 18.61 3.45
N ASP A 83 -10.31 17.59 2.64
CA ASP A 83 -11.24 16.48 2.51
C ASP A 83 -10.84 15.27 3.38
N GLN A 84 -11.09 15.41 4.69
CA GLN A 84 -10.89 14.31 5.64
C GLN A 84 -11.81 13.11 5.35
N ILE A 85 -12.99 13.35 4.76
CA ILE A 85 -13.96 12.30 4.47
C ILE A 85 -13.46 11.43 3.32
N ASP A 86 -13.03 12.04 2.21
CA ASP A 86 -12.48 11.31 1.06
C ASP A 86 -11.18 10.58 1.40
N ARG A 87 -10.37 11.14 2.27
CA ARG A 87 -9.18 10.49 2.82
C ARG A 87 -9.50 9.20 3.58
N ILE A 88 -10.46 9.27 4.51
CA ILE A 88 -10.89 8.11 5.30
C ILE A 88 -11.50 7.07 4.36
N LEU A 89 -12.40 7.51 3.47
CA LEU A 89 -13.06 6.63 2.50
C LEU A 89 -12.06 5.96 1.55
N GLY A 90 -11.05 6.69 1.06
CA GLY A 90 -10.01 6.11 0.21
C GLY A 90 -9.22 5.00 0.92
N LEU A 91 -8.82 5.22 2.16
CA LEU A 91 -8.12 4.20 2.97
C LEU A 91 -9.04 3.00 3.30
N GLU A 92 -10.32 3.24 3.59
CA GLU A 92 -11.30 2.16 3.81
C GLU A 92 -11.53 1.31 2.56
N LEU A 93 -11.45 1.92 1.39
CA LEU A 93 -11.56 1.25 0.09
C LEU A 93 -10.25 0.59 -0.37
N GLY A 94 -9.19 0.68 0.44
CA GLY A 94 -7.94 -0.02 0.21
C GLY A 94 -6.85 0.79 -0.49
N ALA A 95 -6.86 2.12 -0.45
CA ALA A 95 -5.68 2.91 -0.80
C ALA A 95 -4.52 2.57 0.15
N ASP A 96 -3.29 2.56 -0.37
CA ASP A 96 -2.10 2.23 0.43
C ASP A 96 -1.63 3.42 1.28
N ASP A 97 -1.77 4.64 0.78
CA ASP A 97 -1.58 5.89 1.52
C ASP A 97 -2.27 7.03 0.76
N TYR A 98 -2.17 8.25 1.31
CA TYR A 98 -2.68 9.46 0.66
C TYR A 98 -1.71 10.62 0.91
N VAL A 99 -1.72 11.59 -0.01
CA VAL A 99 -0.93 12.83 0.08
C VAL A 99 -1.84 14.01 -0.20
N PRO A 100 -1.98 14.96 0.76
CA PRO A 100 -2.79 16.15 0.53
C PRO A 100 -2.10 17.15 -0.39
N LYS A 101 -2.81 17.66 -1.41
CA LYS A 101 -2.36 18.79 -2.25
C LYS A 101 -2.59 20.12 -1.52
N PRO A 102 -1.65 21.09 -1.54
CA PRO A 102 -0.30 21.00 -2.11
C PRO A 102 0.65 20.21 -1.20
N PHE A 103 1.54 19.44 -1.78
CA PHE A 103 2.50 18.61 -1.07
C PHE A 103 3.96 19.01 -1.36
N ASN A 104 4.85 18.57 -0.49
CA ASN A 104 6.28 18.67 -0.74
C ASN A 104 6.71 17.50 -1.64
N ASN A 105 7.44 17.79 -2.70
CA ASN A 105 7.91 16.79 -3.66
C ASN A 105 8.74 15.69 -3.00
N ARG A 106 9.60 16.03 -2.03
CA ARG A 106 10.39 15.05 -1.27
C ARG A 106 9.50 14.11 -0.45
N GLU A 107 8.41 14.61 0.11
CA GLU A 107 7.44 13.81 0.85
C GLU A 107 6.75 12.82 -0.08
N LEU A 108 6.25 13.27 -1.24
CA LEU A 108 5.63 12.40 -2.23
C LEU A 108 6.58 11.27 -2.66
N VAL A 109 7.81 11.62 -3.05
CA VAL A 109 8.83 10.65 -3.46
C VAL A 109 9.15 9.66 -2.34
N ALA A 110 9.28 10.13 -1.10
CA ALA A 110 9.55 9.26 0.04
C ALA A 110 8.42 8.24 0.27
N ARG A 111 7.16 8.66 0.15
CA ARG A 111 5.99 7.79 0.27
C ARG A 111 5.91 6.79 -0.87
N MET A 112 6.13 7.23 -2.12
CA MET A 112 6.19 6.34 -3.28
C MET A 112 7.27 5.27 -3.09
N LYS A 113 8.49 5.67 -2.72
CA LYS A 113 9.61 4.73 -2.45
C LYS A 113 9.27 3.77 -1.29
N ALA A 114 8.58 4.23 -0.24
CA ALA A 114 8.14 3.38 0.86
C ALA A 114 7.10 2.35 0.42
N ILE A 115 6.15 2.71 -0.41
CA ILE A 115 5.15 1.80 -0.99
C ILE A 115 5.83 0.79 -1.91
N LEU A 116 6.64 1.24 -2.87
CA LEU A 116 7.33 0.38 -3.83
C LEU A 116 8.28 -0.62 -3.15
N ARG A 117 8.97 -0.22 -2.08
CA ARG A 117 9.83 -1.12 -1.30
C ARG A 117 9.05 -2.29 -0.70
N ARG A 118 7.79 -2.10 -0.34
CA ARG A 118 6.92 -3.16 0.21
C ARG A 118 6.49 -4.15 -0.86
N THR A 119 6.34 -3.68 -2.11
CA THR A 119 5.88 -4.51 -3.24
C THR A 119 7.02 -5.14 -4.03
N THR A 120 8.24 -4.62 -3.92
CA THR A 120 9.43 -5.20 -4.54
C THR A 120 10.28 -5.89 -3.46
N SER A 121 10.03 -7.15 -3.19
CA SER A 121 10.92 -7.99 -2.38
C SER A 121 12.19 -8.33 -3.17
N ARG A 122 13.06 -7.34 -3.38
CA ARG A 122 14.46 -7.57 -3.69
C ARG A 122 15.26 -7.26 -2.43
N PRO A 123 15.94 -8.22 -1.80
CA PRO A 123 16.90 -7.88 -0.77
C PRO A 123 17.90 -6.91 -1.41
N ALA A 124 18.11 -5.76 -0.78
CA ALA A 124 19.21 -4.87 -1.15
C ALA A 124 20.49 -5.69 -1.07
N SER A 125 21.07 -5.97 -2.24
CA SER A 125 22.40 -6.55 -2.36
C SER A 125 23.41 -5.51 -1.90
N THR A 126 23.87 -5.66 -0.67
CA THR A 126 25.23 -5.26 -0.32
C THR A 126 26.11 -6.47 -0.54
N ASP A 127 27.10 -6.26 -1.39
CA ASP A 127 28.20 -7.13 -1.78
C ASP A 127 28.55 -8.35 -0.90
N HIS A 128 28.98 -9.37 -1.62
CA HIS A 128 29.86 -10.49 -1.35
C HIS A 128 29.24 -11.89 -1.20
N SER A 129 29.72 -12.71 -2.18
CA SER A 129 29.78 -14.17 -2.21
C SER A 129 28.59 -14.92 -2.80
N GLU A 130 28.84 -15.37 -4.03
CA GLU A 130 28.23 -16.54 -4.67
C GLU A 130 28.39 -17.78 -3.78
N GLN A 131 27.41 -18.07 -2.96
CA GLN A 131 27.17 -19.39 -2.38
C GLN A 131 25.96 -19.27 -1.43
N ASN A 132 24.74 -19.43 -1.97
CA ASN A 132 23.52 -19.85 -1.22
C ASN A 132 22.26 -19.59 -2.08
N TYR A 133 22.22 -20.15 -3.29
CA TYR A 133 21.02 -20.08 -4.16
C TYR A 133 19.91 -21.05 -3.72
N THR A 134 20.12 -21.88 -2.70
CA THR A 134 19.17 -22.92 -2.30
C THR A 134 18.46 -22.68 -0.95
N GLU A 135 18.86 -21.69 -0.15
CA GLU A 135 18.25 -21.45 1.18
C GLU A 135 17.18 -20.35 1.25
N ASN A 136 16.97 -19.58 0.18
CA ASN A 136 16.00 -18.46 0.18
C ASN A 136 14.56 -18.83 -0.18
N ILE A 137 14.26 -20.09 -0.46
CA ILE A 137 12.89 -20.55 -0.78
C ILE A 137 12.07 -20.86 0.49
N SER A 138 12.66 -20.85 1.70
CA SER A 138 12.05 -21.42 2.91
C SER A 138 11.81 -20.44 4.05
N LYS A 139 11.49 -19.16 3.83
CA LYS A 139 10.99 -18.31 4.92
C LYS A 139 9.54 -17.94 4.69
N SER A 140 8.69 -18.96 4.64
CA SER A 140 7.26 -18.74 4.90
C SER A 140 7.10 -18.53 6.41
N LEU A 141 6.45 -17.43 6.76
CA LEU A 141 6.03 -17.18 8.14
C LEU A 141 4.64 -17.77 8.28
N GLN A 142 4.45 -18.68 9.26
CA GLN A 142 3.16 -19.33 9.49
C GLN A 142 2.67 -19.03 10.89
N PHE A 143 1.38 -18.73 11.01
CA PHE A 143 0.71 -18.55 12.29
C PHE A 143 -0.80 -18.83 12.17
N ALA A 144 -1.33 -19.70 13.00
CA ALA A 144 -2.75 -20.04 13.10
C ALA A 144 -3.43 -20.32 11.74
N GLY A 145 -2.76 -21.05 10.83
CA GLY A 145 -3.28 -21.39 9.51
C GLY A 145 -3.03 -20.33 8.42
N VAL A 146 -2.49 -19.16 8.77
CA VAL A 146 -2.01 -18.17 7.79
C VAL A 146 -0.57 -18.46 7.41
N GLU A 147 -0.31 -18.43 6.11
CA GLU A 147 1.03 -18.58 5.52
C GLU A 147 1.41 -17.32 4.75
N LEU A 148 2.55 -16.71 5.08
CA LEU A 148 3.09 -15.54 4.38
C LEU A 148 4.30 -15.93 3.55
N HIS A 149 4.24 -15.68 2.25
CA HIS A 149 5.33 -15.87 1.31
C HIS A 149 6.01 -14.53 1.01
N SER A 150 7.03 -14.18 1.76
CA SER A 150 7.72 -12.87 1.66
C SER A 150 8.28 -12.60 0.26
N GLY A 151 8.80 -13.63 -0.42
CA GLY A 151 9.36 -13.48 -1.77
C GLY A 151 8.32 -13.19 -2.87
N ARG A 152 7.08 -13.63 -2.68
CA ARG A 152 5.97 -13.40 -3.61
C ARG A 152 5.02 -12.31 -3.12
N GLN A 153 5.16 -11.87 -1.87
CA GLN A 153 4.22 -10.97 -1.17
C GLN A 153 2.78 -11.46 -1.19
N GLN A 154 2.60 -12.76 -1.04
CA GLN A 154 1.32 -13.42 -1.02
C GLN A 154 1.04 -14.01 0.37
N ALA A 155 -0.21 -13.93 0.77
CA ALA A 155 -0.69 -14.47 2.03
C ALA A 155 -1.83 -15.46 1.76
N TYR A 156 -1.76 -16.62 2.37
CA TYR A 156 -2.78 -17.66 2.23
C TYR A 156 -3.33 -18.04 3.60
N TYR A 157 -4.58 -18.41 3.64
CA TYR A 157 -5.20 -19.09 4.77
C TYR A 157 -5.79 -20.40 4.29
N GLN A 158 -5.29 -21.52 4.82
CA GLN A 158 -5.70 -22.88 4.39
C GLN A 158 -5.67 -23.06 2.86
N GLY A 159 -4.66 -22.51 2.20
CA GLY A 159 -4.48 -22.58 0.75
C GLY A 159 -5.28 -21.57 -0.09
N CYS A 160 -6.18 -20.77 0.53
CA CYS A 160 -6.91 -19.70 -0.14
C CYS A 160 -6.13 -18.38 -0.06
N ASP A 161 -5.92 -17.71 -1.21
CA ASP A 161 -5.28 -16.41 -1.26
C ASP A 161 -6.13 -15.36 -0.53
N LEU A 162 -5.51 -14.58 0.36
CA LEU A 162 -6.16 -13.52 1.12
C LEU A 162 -6.29 -12.19 0.35
N ASP A 163 -5.73 -12.12 -0.86
CA ASP A 163 -5.74 -10.94 -1.74
C ASP A 163 -5.38 -9.62 -1.00
N LEU A 164 -4.26 -9.66 -0.28
CA LEU A 164 -3.77 -8.52 0.48
C LEU A 164 -3.08 -7.50 -0.43
N THR A 165 -3.33 -6.21 -0.17
CA THR A 165 -2.49 -5.15 -0.75
C THR A 165 -1.07 -5.22 -0.16
N GLY A 166 -0.08 -4.60 -0.81
CA GLY A 166 1.31 -4.60 -0.31
C GLY A 166 1.43 -4.03 1.10
N THR A 167 0.62 -3.02 1.44
CA THR A 167 0.59 -2.42 2.78
C THR A 167 -0.04 -3.36 3.81
N GLU A 168 -1.14 -4.03 3.48
CA GLU A 168 -1.78 -5.02 4.35
C GLU A 168 -0.88 -6.23 4.59
N PHE A 169 -0.19 -6.71 3.53
CA PHE A 169 0.79 -7.79 3.64
C PHE A 169 1.94 -7.41 4.59
N ALA A 170 2.54 -6.23 4.42
CA ALA A 170 3.63 -5.77 5.27
C ALA A 170 3.19 -5.59 6.73
N LEU A 171 1.95 -5.12 6.94
CA LEU A 171 1.35 -4.98 8.27
C LEU A 171 1.14 -6.34 8.94
N LEU A 172 0.53 -7.31 8.24
CA LEU A 172 0.32 -8.66 8.73
C LEU A 172 1.66 -9.34 9.05
N GLN A 173 2.64 -9.22 8.17
CA GLN A 173 3.98 -9.77 8.39
C GLN A 173 4.64 -9.19 9.64
N MET A 174 4.51 -7.88 9.87
CA MET A 174 5.08 -7.23 11.05
C MET A 174 4.40 -7.69 12.34
N LEU A 175 3.07 -7.81 12.34
CA LEU A 175 2.30 -8.31 13.48
C LEU A 175 2.64 -9.77 13.79
N MET A 176 2.73 -10.64 12.78
CA MET A 176 3.08 -12.04 12.98
C MET A 176 4.51 -12.24 13.48
N ARG A 177 5.48 -11.43 13.01
CA ARG A 177 6.88 -11.51 13.49
C ARG A 177 7.05 -11.07 14.94
N ASN A 178 6.17 -10.22 15.43
CA ASN A 178 6.20 -9.69 16.79
C ASN A 178 4.98 -10.18 17.58
N SER A 179 4.56 -11.42 17.33
CA SER A 179 3.43 -12.02 18.04
C SER A 179 3.66 -12.02 19.55
N GLY A 180 2.69 -11.52 20.30
CA GLY A 180 2.80 -11.34 21.76
C GLY A 180 3.39 -9.99 22.19
N GLU A 181 3.83 -9.14 21.26
CA GLU A 181 4.34 -7.81 21.56
C GLU A 181 3.35 -6.72 21.14
N ILE A 182 3.33 -5.61 21.90
CA ILE A 182 2.49 -4.45 21.56
C ILE A 182 3.24 -3.59 20.55
N LEU A 183 2.69 -3.46 19.36
CA LEU A 183 3.20 -2.56 18.34
C LEU A 183 2.42 -1.22 18.37
N SER A 184 3.12 -0.13 18.67
CA SER A 184 2.49 1.19 18.72
C SER A 184 2.10 1.68 17.32
N ARG A 185 1.12 2.60 17.24
CA ARG A 185 0.71 3.21 15.98
C ARG A 185 1.85 3.99 15.33
N GLU A 186 2.67 4.65 16.14
CA GLU A 186 3.85 5.42 15.70
C GLU A 186 4.86 4.49 15.03
N LEU A 187 5.16 3.35 15.67
CA LEU A 187 6.08 2.35 15.13
C LEU A 187 5.55 1.77 13.81
N LEU A 188 4.27 1.39 13.77
CA LEU A 188 3.63 0.87 12.57
C LEU A 188 3.61 1.92 11.45
N SER A 189 3.27 3.18 11.75
CA SER A 189 3.27 4.26 10.77
C SER A 189 4.67 4.47 10.19
N LEU A 190 5.68 4.54 11.05
CA LEU A 190 7.07 4.74 10.61
C LEU A 190 7.59 3.57 9.78
N LYS A 191 7.38 2.34 10.24
CA LYS A 191 7.92 1.13 9.58
C LYS A 191 7.15 0.73 8.34
N ILE A 192 5.82 0.84 8.37
CA ILE A 192 4.95 0.44 7.26
C ILE A 192 4.72 1.61 6.30
N LEU A 193 4.29 2.79 6.76
CA LEU A 193 3.95 3.90 5.86
C LEU A 193 5.14 4.82 5.55
N GLY A 194 6.25 4.68 6.29
CA GLY A 194 7.44 5.52 6.10
C GLY A 194 7.25 6.98 6.53
N LYS A 195 6.26 7.23 7.41
CA LYS A 195 5.94 8.58 7.89
C LYS A 195 5.74 8.61 9.40
N ASN A 196 5.99 9.76 10.01
CA ASN A 196 5.63 10.00 11.40
C ASN A 196 4.11 10.08 11.52
N LEU A 197 3.58 9.55 12.62
CA LEU A 197 2.17 9.66 12.93
C LEU A 197 1.83 11.12 13.26
N THR A 198 0.83 11.67 12.60
CA THR A 198 0.29 12.99 12.89
C THR A 198 -1.01 12.89 13.67
N PRO A 199 -1.40 13.94 14.43
CA PRO A 199 -2.72 13.98 15.07
C PRO A 199 -3.82 13.68 14.03
N TYR A 200 -4.79 12.85 14.41
CA TYR A 200 -5.91 12.42 13.55
C TYR A 200 -5.54 11.54 12.34
N ASP A 201 -4.27 11.10 12.20
CA ASP A 201 -3.93 10.11 11.17
C ASP A 201 -4.49 8.73 11.53
N ARG A 202 -5.42 8.26 10.71
CA ARG A 202 -6.11 6.98 10.88
C ARG A 202 -5.63 5.89 9.93
N ALA A 203 -4.57 6.15 9.15
CA ALA A 203 -4.15 5.21 8.09
C ALA A 203 -3.88 3.80 8.63
N ILE A 204 -3.12 3.67 9.72
CA ILE A 204 -2.86 2.35 10.34
C ILE A 204 -4.15 1.70 10.83
N ASP A 205 -5.05 2.47 11.47
CA ASP A 205 -6.32 1.92 11.97
C ASP A 205 -7.20 1.41 10.82
N MET A 206 -7.20 2.09 9.65
CA MET A 206 -7.93 1.67 8.46
C MET A 206 -7.33 0.40 7.84
N HIS A 207 -6.01 0.33 7.69
CA HIS A 207 -5.35 -0.88 7.20
C HIS A 207 -5.58 -2.08 8.12
N ILE A 208 -5.54 -1.90 9.44
CA ILE A 208 -5.91 -2.96 10.41
C ILE A 208 -7.38 -3.38 10.24
N SER A 209 -8.29 -2.41 10.04
CA SER A 209 -9.70 -2.70 9.79
C SER A 209 -9.91 -3.51 8.51
N ASN A 210 -9.24 -3.12 7.42
CA ASN A 210 -9.32 -3.82 6.15
C ASN A 210 -8.70 -5.24 6.23
N LEU A 211 -7.58 -5.35 6.92
CA LEU A 211 -6.94 -6.65 7.16
C LEU A 211 -7.85 -7.60 7.95
N ARG A 212 -8.57 -7.09 8.97
CA ARG A 212 -9.56 -7.89 9.70
C ARG A 212 -10.71 -8.40 8.83
N LYS A 213 -11.14 -7.62 7.83
CA LYS A 213 -12.21 -8.03 6.90
C LYS A 213 -11.76 -9.13 5.94
N LYS A 214 -10.46 -9.20 5.63
CA LYS A 214 -9.88 -10.19 4.71
C LYS A 214 -9.43 -11.47 5.41
N LEU A 215 -9.13 -11.40 6.69
CA LEU A 215 -8.79 -12.57 7.49
C LEU A 215 -10.06 -13.29 7.93
N PRO A 216 -10.17 -14.62 7.71
CA PRO A 216 -11.31 -15.40 8.15
C PRO A 216 -11.34 -15.52 9.70
N GLU A 217 -12.44 -16.01 10.24
CA GLU A 217 -12.50 -16.34 11.66
C GLU A 217 -11.49 -17.44 12.01
N ARG A 218 -10.80 -17.28 13.13
CA ARG A 218 -9.87 -18.30 13.64
C ARG A 218 -10.65 -19.48 14.23
N GLU A 219 -10.10 -20.68 14.06
CA GLU A 219 -10.71 -21.91 14.61
C GLU A 219 -10.85 -21.89 16.13
N ASP A 220 -9.94 -21.18 16.83
CA ASP A 220 -9.97 -21.02 18.30
C ASP A 220 -10.90 -19.89 18.77
N GLY A 221 -11.61 -19.19 17.86
CA GLY A 221 -12.51 -18.09 18.16
C GLY A 221 -11.84 -16.82 18.70
N LEU A 222 -10.51 -16.78 18.74
CA LEU A 222 -9.76 -15.60 19.19
C LEU A 222 -9.60 -14.57 18.07
N PRO A 223 -9.59 -13.28 18.39
CA PRO A 223 -9.36 -12.24 17.39
C PRO A 223 -7.91 -12.31 16.90
N TRP A 224 -7.70 -12.05 15.60
CA TRP A 224 -6.35 -11.97 15.01
C TRP A 224 -5.48 -10.90 15.66
N PHE A 225 -6.06 -9.76 16.01
CA PHE A 225 -5.36 -8.64 16.64
C PHE A 225 -6.25 -8.01 17.70
N LYS A 226 -5.68 -7.71 18.85
CA LYS A 226 -6.31 -6.90 19.89
C LYS A 226 -5.92 -5.45 19.73
N THR A 227 -6.91 -4.54 19.75
CA THR A 227 -6.66 -3.10 19.82
C THR A 227 -6.54 -2.70 21.27
N LEU A 228 -5.35 -2.21 21.65
CA LEU A 228 -5.10 -1.66 22.98
C LEU A 228 -5.19 -0.14 22.89
N ARG A 229 -6.27 0.44 23.41
CA ARG A 229 -6.53 1.89 23.33
C ARG A 229 -5.33 2.68 23.87
N GLY A 230 -4.87 3.68 23.11
CA GLY A 230 -3.71 4.51 23.46
C GLY A 230 -2.34 3.82 23.39
N ARG A 231 -2.27 2.50 23.13
CA ARG A 231 -1.02 1.74 23.11
C ARG A 231 -0.67 1.16 21.75
N GLY A 232 -1.65 0.70 20.96
CA GLY A 232 -1.40 0.09 19.67
C GLY A 232 -2.14 -1.23 19.47
N TYR A 233 -1.49 -2.18 18.84
CA TYR A 233 -2.03 -3.49 18.44
C TYR A 233 -1.15 -4.63 18.97
N LEU A 234 -1.80 -5.72 19.35
CA LEU A 234 -1.19 -6.96 19.83
C LEU A 234 -1.72 -8.12 19.00
#